data_2668463ae364907ec20a0af5e0ebb7fa
#
_entry.id   2668463ae364907ec20a0af5e0ebb7fa
#
_cell.length_a   1.000
_cell.length_b   1.000
_cell.length_c   1.000
_cell.angle_alpha   90.00
_cell.angle_beta   90.00
_cell.angle_gamma   90.00
#
_symmetry.space_group_name_H-M   'P 1'
#
loop_
_entity.id
_entity.type
_entity.pdbx_description
1 polymer ?
#
loop_
_entity_poly.entity_id
_entity_poly.type
_entity_poly.pdbx_seq_one_letter_code
_entity_poly.pdbx_strand_id
1 'polypeptide(L)'
;VEVDIRGEGSIEVAEHIRLRAEGQQIRRGIYRDFPTRYRDRYGNAVVVDLQVLGVERDGQPEPWFTEAMDNGVRINTGGDDFLPGLPREFTFTLRYRTTRQLGFFEAHDELYWNAIGTGWAFAIERGSVEVRLPAVVDPANMRLDAYTGVQGAQGGDARGEVVSPGIARWTLTAPLAPGEGLTIALGFPKGLVVAPTRAERVGWLLQDNRGLLVALVTMGLLLAWCVWRWRAVGRDPEAGVIIARYQPPADRSPG
;
A
#
# COMPACT_ATOMS: atom_id res chain seq x y z
N VAL A 1 0.66 -13.74 13.78
CA VAL A 1 -0.22 -12.77 13.11
C VAL A 1 -1.55 -13.44 12.84
N GLU A 2 -2.63 -12.78 13.15
CA GLU A 2 -4.00 -13.21 12.85
C GLU A 2 -4.63 -12.24 11.86
N VAL A 3 -5.30 -12.75 10.85
CA VAL A 3 -5.93 -11.98 9.77
C VAL A 3 -7.36 -12.46 9.59
N ASP A 4 -8.31 -11.60 9.83
CA ASP A 4 -9.73 -11.86 9.59
C ASP A 4 -10.17 -11.14 8.30
N ILE A 5 -10.56 -11.90 7.28
CA ILE A 5 -11.15 -11.34 6.06
C ILE A 5 -12.64 -11.11 6.31
N ARG A 6 -13.10 -9.88 6.07
CA ARG A 6 -14.49 -9.48 6.23
C ARG A 6 -15.25 -9.58 4.90
N GLY A 7 -16.54 -9.86 4.98
CA GLY A 7 -17.39 -10.02 3.79
C GLY A 7 -17.45 -8.79 2.87
N GLU A 8 -17.25 -7.60 3.41
CA GLU A 8 -17.16 -6.35 2.65
C GLU A 8 -15.80 -6.08 2.01
N GLY A 9 -14.79 -6.96 2.21
CA GLY A 9 -13.48 -6.88 1.57
C GLY A 9 -12.41 -6.14 2.36
N SER A 10 -12.70 -5.70 3.58
CA SER A 10 -11.66 -5.26 4.52
C SER A 10 -10.97 -6.47 5.17
N ILE A 11 -9.76 -6.27 5.68
CA ILE A 11 -9.10 -7.23 6.55
C ILE A 11 -8.81 -6.57 7.90
N GLU A 12 -9.05 -7.31 8.97
CA GLU A 12 -8.63 -6.94 10.32
C GLU A 12 -7.44 -7.81 10.71
N VAL A 13 -6.42 -7.18 11.24
CA VAL A 13 -5.14 -7.83 11.55
C VAL A 13 -4.79 -7.60 13.00
N ALA A 14 -4.34 -8.67 13.68
CA ALA A 14 -3.70 -8.61 14.97
C ALA A 14 -2.28 -9.19 14.86
N GLU A 15 -1.28 -8.33 14.99
CA GLU A 15 0.12 -8.74 15.04
C GLU A 15 0.56 -8.89 16.50
N HIS A 16 0.91 -10.12 16.94
CA HIS A 16 1.48 -10.39 18.25
C HIS A 16 2.99 -10.52 18.11
N ILE A 17 3.73 -9.54 18.59
CA ILE A 17 5.17 -9.41 18.44
C ILE A 17 5.83 -9.61 19.80
N ARG A 18 6.39 -10.81 20.01
CA ARG A 18 7.17 -11.10 21.22
C ARG A 18 8.64 -10.83 20.95
N LEU A 19 9.24 -10.02 21.78
CA LEU A 19 10.65 -9.64 21.67
C LEU A 19 11.30 -9.46 23.02
N ARG A 20 12.63 -9.48 23.03
CA ARG A 20 13.44 -9.13 24.21
C ARG A 20 14.00 -7.72 24.00
N ALA A 21 13.57 -6.79 24.82
CA ALA A 21 14.12 -5.45 24.85
C ALA A 21 15.37 -5.42 25.74
N GLU A 22 16.49 -5.03 25.17
CA GLU A 22 17.81 -5.02 25.83
C GLU A 22 18.20 -3.67 26.39
N GLY A 23 17.44 -2.60 26.07
CA GLY A 23 17.67 -1.26 26.56
C GLY A 23 18.64 -0.41 25.74
N GLN A 24 19.09 -0.88 24.59
CA GLN A 24 19.94 -0.14 23.66
C GLN A 24 19.21 0.21 22.37
N GLN A 25 18.85 -0.78 21.56
CA GLN A 25 18.09 -0.59 20.32
C GLN A 25 16.58 -0.52 20.63
N ILE A 26 16.09 -1.43 21.48
CA ILE A 26 14.70 -1.41 21.95
C ILE A 26 14.67 -0.85 23.37
N ARG A 27 14.31 0.43 23.48
CA ARG A 27 14.31 1.16 24.76
C ARG A 27 12.96 1.67 25.21
N ARG A 28 12.15 2.20 24.26
CA ARG A 28 10.87 2.86 24.53
C ARG A 28 9.68 2.15 23.93
N GLY A 29 9.91 1.32 22.90
CA GLY A 29 8.90 0.60 22.16
C GLY A 29 9.45 0.08 20.85
N ILE A 30 8.56 -0.25 19.94
CA ILE A 30 8.87 -0.69 18.58
C ILE A 30 8.14 0.19 17.58
N TYR A 31 8.53 0.09 16.31
CA TYR A 31 7.75 0.65 15.21
C TYR A 31 7.45 -0.41 14.17
N ARG A 32 6.33 -0.24 13.48
CA ARG A 32 5.88 -1.08 12.38
C ARG A 32 5.58 -0.21 11.17
N ASP A 33 6.34 -0.38 10.12
CA ASP A 33 6.13 0.30 8.84
C ASP A 33 5.11 -0.46 8.02
N PHE A 34 4.05 0.24 7.63
CA PHE A 34 2.96 -0.31 6.86
C PHE A 34 2.88 0.41 5.51
N PRO A 35 3.22 -0.26 4.39
CA PRO A 35 3.08 0.33 3.07
C PRO A 35 1.59 0.54 2.74
N THR A 36 1.22 1.78 2.42
CA THR A 36 -0.14 2.10 1.97
C THR A 36 -0.20 2.54 0.52
N ARG A 37 0.95 2.65 -0.15
CA ARG A 37 1.05 3.09 -1.54
C ARG A 37 1.73 2.03 -2.38
N TYR A 38 1.02 1.57 -3.38
CA TYR A 38 1.48 0.54 -4.31
C TYR A 38 1.39 1.06 -5.74
N ARG A 39 1.95 0.31 -6.68
CA ARG A 39 1.72 0.50 -8.11
C ARG A 39 1.10 -0.76 -8.67
N ASP A 40 0.05 -0.58 -9.48
CA ASP A 40 -0.51 -1.69 -10.22
C ASP A 40 0.40 -2.10 -11.40
N ARG A 41 0.03 -3.15 -12.10
CA ARG A 41 0.78 -3.65 -13.28
C ARG A 41 0.88 -2.64 -14.43
N TYR A 42 0.07 -1.58 -14.42
CA TYR A 42 0.08 -0.50 -15.40
C TYR A 42 0.84 0.74 -14.91
N GLY A 43 1.38 0.70 -13.69
CA GLY A 43 2.10 1.80 -13.07
C GLY A 43 1.20 2.84 -12.39
N ASN A 44 -0.12 2.65 -12.33
CA ASN A 44 -1.03 3.54 -11.63
C ASN A 44 -0.80 3.45 -10.12
N ALA A 45 -0.95 4.57 -9.44
CA ALA A 45 -0.94 4.58 -7.98
C ALA A 45 -2.19 3.86 -7.46
N VAL A 46 -1.99 3.04 -6.43
CA VAL A 46 -3.03 2.39 -5.63
C VAL A 46 -2.77 2.74 -4.18
N VAL A 47 -3.74 3.35 -3.54
CA VAL A 47 -3.66 3.73 -2.12
C VAL A 47 -4.64 2.88 -1.33
N VAL A 48 -4.14 2.25 -0.27
CA VAL A 48 -4.95 1.45 0.65
C VAL A 48 -5.11 2.20 1.97
N ASP A 49 -6.25 2.03 2.62
CA ASP A 49 -6.49 2.64 3.91
C ASP A 49 -5.86 1.80 5.02
N LEU A 50 -5.37 2.47 6.05
CA LEU A 50 -4.91 1.87 7.29
C LEU A 50 -5.56 2.59 8.46
N GLN A 51 -6.31 1.86 9.26
CA GLN A 51 -6.88 2.34 10.51
C GLN A 51 -6.31 1.52 11.66
N VAL A 52 -5.50 2.15 12.51
CA VAL A 52 -5.03 1.52 13.75
C VAL A 52 -6.20 1.48 14.73
N LEU A 53 -6.52 0.30 15.24
CA LEU A 53 -7.61 0.06 16.18
C LEU A 53 -7.12 0.09 17.62
N GLY A 54 -5.85 -0.21 17.85
CA GLY A 54 -5.24 -0.16 19.17
C GLY A 54 -3.88 -0.86 19.22
N VAL A 55 -3.14 -0.52 20.24
CA VAL A 55 -1.86 -1.16 20.57
C VAL A 55 -1.89 -1.55 22.03
N GLU A 56 -1.40 -2.74 22.34
CA GLU A 56 -1.26 -3.27 23.69
C GLU A 56 0.19 -3.72 23.91
N ARG A 57 0.64 -3.65 25.15
CA ARG A 57 1.87 -4.26 25.63
C ARG A 57 1.58 -5.15 26.83
N ASP A 58 1.92 -6.42 26.73
CA ASP A 58 1.64 -7.44 27.76
C ASP A 58 0.14 -7.48 28.15
N GLY A 59 -0.76 -7.25 27.15
CA GLY A 59 -2.22 -7.25 27.34
C GLY A 59 -2.79 -5.98 27.98
N GLN A 60 -1.98 -4.93 28.16
CA GLN A 60 -2.43 -3.63 28.64
C GLN A 60 -2.34 -2.59 27.54
N PRO A 61 -3.26 -1.62 27.46
CA PRO A 61 -3.20 -0.54 26.49
C PRO A 61 -1.85 0.17 26.50
N GLU A 62 -1.26 0.36 25.33
CA GLU A 62 0.03 1.03 25.17
C GLU A 62 -0.17 2.32 24.35
N PRO A 63 0.45 3.44 24.75
CA PRO A 63 0.47 4.64 23.92
C PRO A 63 1.05 4.35 22.53
N TRP A 64 0.47 4.97 21.51
CA TRP A 64 0.94 4.86 20.15
C TRP A 64 0.62 6.12 19.35
N PHE A 65 1.37 6.32 18.26
CA PHE A 65 1.10 7.37 17.29
C PHE A 65 1.55 6.92 15.89
N THR A 66 1.08 7.62 14.86
CA THR A 66 1.46 7.33 13.49
C THR A 66 2.25 8.46 12.88
N GLU A 67 3.20 8.10 12.03
CA GLU A 67 3.97 9.02 11.19
C GLU A 67 3.75 8.69 9.72
N ALA A 68 3.56 9.74 8.91
CA ALA A 68 3.49 9.56 7.47
C ALA A 68 4.88 9.27 6.91
N MET A 69 4.96 8.27 6.02
CA MET A 69 6.16 7.91 5.26
C MET A 69 5.92 8.11 3.76
N ASP A 70 6.98 8.17 2.98
CA ASP A 70 6.87 8.28 1.51
C ASP A 70 6.02 7.17 0.91
N ASN A 71 6.15 5.95 1.44
CA ASN A 71 5.46 4.75 0.96
C ASN A 71 4.33 4.26 1.89
N GLY A 72 3.99 4.98 2.93
CA GLY A 72 2.99 4.46 3.86
C GLY A 72 2.90 5.18 5.17
N VAL A 73 2.67 4.40 6.21
CA VAL A 73 2.48 4.86 7.58
C VAL A 73 3.36 4.03 8.52
N ARG A 74 4.08 4.70 9.42
CA ARG A 74 4.76 4.07 10.54
C ARG A 74 3.86 4.13 11.76
N ILE A 75 3.64 3.00 12.40
CA ILE A 75 2.99 2.90 13.71
C ILE A 75 4.10 2.81 14.75
N ASN A 76 4.22 3.83 15.60
CA ASN A 76 5.15 3.85 16.72
C ASN A 76 4.40 3.42 17.98
N THR A 77 5.00 2.54 18.79
CA THR A 77 4.46 2.11 20.08
C THR A 77 5.29 2.69 21.21
N GLY A 78 4.67 2.92 22.36
CA GLY A 78 5.32 3.53 23.52
C GLY A 78 5.25 5.04 23.53
N GLY A 79 5.80 5.62 24.58
CA GLY A 79 5.89 7.07 24.81
C GLY A 79 7.32 7.54 24.99
N ASP A 80 7.48 8.63 25.73
CA ASP A 80 8.80 9.21 26.03
C ASP A 80 9.60 8.41 27.06
N ASP A 81 8.93 7.62 27.88
CA ASP A 81 9.53 6.84 28.96
C ASP A 81 10.20 5.57 28.41
N PHE A 82 11.23 5.12 29.11
CA PHE A 82 11.85 3.82 28.85
C PHE A 82 10.94 2.67 29.26
N LEU A 83 11.03 1.55 28.54
CA LEU A 83 10.38 0.31 28.94
C LEU A 83 10.86 -0.12 30.32
N PRO A 84 9.96 -0.54 31.23
CA PRO A 84 10.34 -0.85 32.62
C PRO A 84 11.11 -2.16 32.74
N GLY A 85 12.06 -2.22 33.64
CA GLY A 85 12.74 -3.45 34.06
C GLY A 85 13.62 -4.10 32.97
N LEU A 86 14.24 -3.29 32.12
CA LEU A 86 15.17 -3.78 31.09
C LEU A 86 16.44 -4.43 31.67
N PRO A 87 16.99 -5.51 31.08
CA PRO A 87 16.48 -6.21 29.88
C PRO A 87 15.32 -7.18 30.20
N ARG A 88 14.27 -7.14 29.38
CA ARG A 88 13.07 -7.98 29.61
C ARG A 88 12.38 -8.35 28.28
N GLU A 89 11.60 -9.44 28.29
CA GLU A 89 10.68 -9.78 27.22
C GLU A 89 9.38 -9.01 27.35
N PHE A 90 8.86 -8.56 26.19
CA PHE A 90 7.56 -7.93 26.05
C PHE A 90 6.81 -8.55 24.88
N THR A 91 5.48 -8.51 24.96
CA THR A 91 4.59 -8.84 23.83
C THR A 91 3.82 -7.59 23.44
N PHE A 92 4.08 -7.06 22.26
CA PHE A 92 3.28 -6.01 21.66
C PHE A 92 2.20 -6.63 20.79
N THR A 93 0.97 -6.14 20.92
CA THR A 93 -0.17 -6.51 20.06
C THR A 93 -0.63 -5.27 19.31
N LEU A 94 -0.47 -5.26 18.00
CA LEU A 94 -0.93 -4.21 17.11
C LEU A 94 -2.20 -4.69 16.41
N ARG A 95 -3.31 -3.94 16.55
CA ARG A 95 -4.57 -4.22 15.88
C ARG A 95 -4.87 -3.11 14.89
N TYR A 96 -5.14 -3.49 13.65
CA TYR A 96 -5.49 -2.53 12.61
C TYR A 96 -6.44 -3.14 11.57
N ARG A 97 -7.11 -2.27 10.84
CA ARG A 97 -7.94 -2.61 9.68
C ARG A 97 -7.35 -1.97 8.44
N THR A 98 -7.38 -2.69 7.33
CA THR A 98 -7.00 -2.16 6.02
C THR A 98 -7.97 -2.65 4.95
N THR A 99 -7.99 -1.94 3.83
CA THR A 99 -8.90 -2.20 2.71
C THR A 99 -8.10 -2.42 1.43
N ARG A 100 -8.76 -2.93 0.38
CA ARG A 100 -8.19 -3.06 -0.97
C ARG A 100 -6.96 -3.97 -1.05
N GLN A 101 -6.89 -4.98 -0.16
CA GLN A 101 -5.80 -5.97 -0.12
C GLN A 101 -6.14 -7.26 -0.87
N LEU A 102 -7.40 -7.40 -1.33
CA LEU A 102 -7.87 -8.59 -2.03
C LEU A 102 -7.81 -8.42 -3.54
N GLY A 103 -7.31 -9.43 -4.23
CA GLY A 103 -7.38 -9.58 -5.68
C GLY A 103 -8.66 -10.30 -6.08
N PHE A 104 -9.37 -9.78 -7.09
CA PHE A 104 -10.60 -10.36 -7.63
C PHE A 104 -10.34 -10.85 -9.06
N PHE A 105 -9.96 -12.13 -9.19
CA PHE A 105 -9.69 -12.79 -10.47
C PHE A 105 -10.97 -13.37 -11.08
N GLU A 106 -10.90 -13.91 -12.28
CA GLU A 106 -12.06 -14.49 -12.95
C GLU A 106 -12.55 -15.77 -12.24
N ALA A 107 -11.64 -16.66 -11.87
CA ALA A 107 -11.94 -17.97 -11.31
C ALA A 107 -11.96 -18.00 -9.77
N HIS A 108 -11.30 -17.08 -9.09
CA HIS A 108 -11.15 -17.07 -7.63
C HIS A 108 -10.91 -15.66 -7.13
N ASP A 109 -11.00 -15.48 -5.81
CA ASP A 109 -10.53 -14.30 -5.10
C ASP A 109 -9.28 -14.68 -4.30
N GLU A 110 -8.39 -13.73 -4.04
CA GLU A 110 -7.10 -14.00 -3.43
C GLU A 110 -6.70 -12.91 -2.44
N LEU A 111 -6.20 -13.31 -1.29
CA LEU A 111 -5.41 -12.45 -0.41
C LEU A 111 -3.92 -12.66 -0.74
N TYR A 112 -3.25 -11.63 -1.23
CA TYR A 112 -1.79 -11.58 -1.36
C TYR A 112 -1.27 -10.57 -0.34
N TRP A 113 -0.64 -11.05 0.73
CA TRP A 113 -0.41 -10.24 1.92
C TRP A 113 1.02 -10.41 2.46
N ASN A 114 1.71 -9.29 2.66
CA ASN A 114 2.99 -9.26 3.37
C ASN A 114 2.74 -9.30 4.89
N ALA A 115 2.57 -10.49 5.42
CA ALA A 115 2.13 -10.73 6.79
C ALA A 115 3.23 -10.43 7.82
N ILE A 116 4.50 -10.69 7.45
CA ILE A 116 5.67 -10.28 8.23
C ILE A 116 6.47 -9.36 7.35
N GLY A 117 6.47 -8.07 7.66
CA GLY A 117 7.13 -7.05 6.86
C GLY A 117 8.66 -7.18 6.86
N THR A 118 9.29 -6.63 5.84
CA THR A 118 10.75 -6.60 5.67
C THR A 118 11.46 -5.47 6.42
N GLY A 119 10.71 -4.65 7.18
CA GLY A 119 11.27 -3.48 7.90
C GLY A 119 11.96 -3.80 9.23
N TRP A 120 12.08 -5.07 9.60
CA TRP A 120 12.69 -5.45 10.88
C TRP A 120 14.22 -5.46 10.79
N ALA A 121 14.86 -4.70 11.67
CA ALA A 121 16.31 -4.68 11.82
C ALA A 121 16.87 -5.88 12.60
N PHE A 122 16.01 -6.77 13.08
CA PHE A 122 16.33 -7.95 13.87
C PHE A 122 15.92 -9.20 13.12
N ALA A 123 16.60 -10.31 13.41
CA ALA A 123 16.19 -11.64 12.95
C ALA A 123 14.85 -12.02 13.60
N ILE A 124 14.01 -12.72 12.85
CA ILE A 124 12.74 -13.26 13.33
C ILE A 124 12.92 -14.77 13.49
N GLU A 125 13.05 -15.19 14.74
CA GLU A 125 13.35 -16.59 15.06
C GLU A 125 12.18 -17.52 14.74
N ARG A 126 10.94 -17.06 14.94
CA ARG A 126 9.72 -17.83 14.72
C ARG A 126 8.60 -16.90 14.26
N GLY A 127 7.76 -17.39 13.38
CA GLY A 127 6.59 -16.65 12.93
C GLY A 127 5.50 -17.60 12.47
N SER A 128 4.26 -17.21 12.72
CA SER A 128 3.08 -17.85 12.16
C SER A 128 2.04 -16.84 11.77
N VAL A 129 1.27 -17.17 10.75
CA VAL A 129 0.18 -16.36 10.24
C VAL A 129 -1.04 -17.24 10.11
N GLU A 130 -2.15 -16.82 10.69
CA GLU A 130 -3.44 -17.48 10.54
C GLU A 130 -4.41 -16.54 9.83
N VAL A 131 -5.07 -17.04 8.79
CA VAL A 131 -6.07 -16.29 8.03
C VAL A 131 -7.40 -16.99 8.16
N ARG A 132 -8.42 -16.22 8.54
CA ARG A 132 -9.81 -16.66 8.64
C ARG A 132 -10.63 -16.03 7.52
N LEU A 133 -11.28 -16.88 6.72
CA LEU A 133 -12.26 -16.47 5.72
C LEU A 133 -13.60 -16.11 6.37
N PRO A 134 -14.43 -15.27 5.74
CA PRO A 134 -15.72 -14.85 6.30
C PRO A 134 -16.76 -15.97 6.34
N ALA A 135 -16.49 -17.11 5.73
CA ALA A 135 -17.36 -18.29 5.72
C ALA A 135 -16.57 -19.59 5.70
N VAL A 136 -17.25 -20.68 6.00
CA VAL A 136 -16.70 -22.04 5.91
C VAL A 136 -16.44 -22.39 4.45
N VAL A 137 -15.19 -22.82 4.15
CA VAL A 137 -14.74 -23.20 2.81
C VAL A 137 -14.11 -24.58 2.87
N ASP A 138 -14.49 -25.45 1.92
CA ASP A 138 -13.85 -26.76 1.78
C ASP A 138 -12.33 -26.58 1.54
N PRO A 139 -11.49 -27.29 2.32
CA PRO A 139 -10.04 -27.26 2.13
C PRO A 139 -9.57 -27.49 0.68
N ALA A 140 -10.26 -28.31 -0.09
CA ALA A 140 -9.95 -28.58 -1.48
C ALA A 140 -10.08 -27.35 -2.40
N ASN A 141 -10.85 -26.34 -1.98
CA ASN A 141 -11.05 -25.09 -2.70
C ASN A 141 -10.16 -23.94 -2.19
N MET A 142 -9.24 -24.22 -1.27
CA MET A 142 -8.29 -23.25 -0.75
C MET A 142 -6.91 -23.51 -1.36
N ARG A 143 -6.25 -22.46 -1.87
CA ARG A 143 -4.91 -22.53 -2.44
C ARG A 143 -3.96 -21.71 -1.59
N LEU A 144 -2.87 -22.32 -1.15
CA LEU A 144 -1.94 -21.71 -0.22
C LEU A 144 -0.55 -21.65 -0.85
N ASP A 145 0.01 -20.43 -0.92
CA ASP A 145 1.41 -20.22 -1.27
C ASP A 145 2.08 -19.31 -0.23
N ALA A 146 3.40 -19.36 -0.14
CA ALA A 146 4.20 -18.54 0.76
C ALA A 146 5.55 -18.21 0.13
N TYR A 147 6.04 -17.00 0.40
CA TYR A 147 7.32 -16.50 -0.09
C TYR A 147 8.07 -15.83 1.05
N THR A 148 9.33 -16.23 1.28
CA THR A 148 10.19 -15.67 2.31
C THR A 148 11.38 -14.93 1.70
N GLY A 149 11.97 -14.00 2.45
CA GLY A 149 13.18 -13.27 2.10
C GLY A 149 12.99 -11.77 1.99
N VAL A 150 13.97 -11.10 1.37
CA VAL A 150 13.92 -9.67 1.08
C VAL A 150 12.86 -9.35 0.01
N GLN A 151 12.52 -8.09 -0.15
CA GLN A 151 11.51 -7.68 -1.14
C GLN A 151 11.81 -8.24 -2.55
N GLY A 152 10.86 -8.98 -3.11
CA GLY A 152 10.98 -9.62 -4.43
C GLY A 152 11.62 -10.99 -4.43
N ALA A 153 12.08 -11.51 -3.29
CA ALA A 153 12.57 -12.87 -3.17
C ALA A 153 11.41 -13.88 -3.21
N GLN A 154 11.74 -15.12 -3.58
CA GLN A 154 10.81 -16.25 -3.63
C GLN A 154 11.35 -17.44 -2.82
N GLY A 155 11.84 -17.17 -1.60
CA GLY A 155 12.27 -18.20 -0.66
C GLY A 155 11.11 -19.06 -0.19
N GLY A 156 11.40 -20.30 0.23
CA GLY A 156 10.41 -21.30 0.63
C GLY A 156 10.44 -21.66 2.12
N ASP A 157 10.96 -20.79 2.99
CA ASP A 157 11.13 -21.08 4.42
C ASP A 157 9.84 -20.89 5.23
N ALA A 158 8.70 -21.22 4.63
CA ALA A 158 7.40 -21.25 5.29
C ALA A 158 6.55 -22.40 4.74
N ARG A 159 5.72 -22.98 5.60
CA ARG A 159 4.76 -24.02 5.25
C ARG A 159 3.34 -23.55 5.52
N GLY A 160 2.47 -23.64 4.51
CA GLY A 160 1.03 -23.41 4.61
C GLY A 160 0.27 -24.72 4.83
N GLU A 161 -0.77 -24.66 5.65
CA GLU A 161 -1.72 -25.76 5.88
C GLU A 161 -3.12 -25.22 6.12
N VAL A 162 -4.14 -25.97 5.73
CA VAL A 162 -5.53 -25.68 6.09
C VAL A 162 -5.79 -26.34 7.45
N VAL A 163 -6.02 -25.52 8.48
CA VAL A 163 -6.23 -25.98 9.86
C VAL A 163 -7.67 -26.50 10.05
N SER A 164 -8.62 -25.79 9.44
CA SER A 164 -10.03 -26.15 9.42
C SER A 164 -10.73 -25.48 8.23
N PRO A 165 -11.97 -25.88 7.88
CA PRO A 165 -12.69 -25.28 6.79
C PRO A 165 -12.81 -23.76 6.93
N GLY A 166 -12.19 -23.02 6.00
CA GLY A 166 -12.13 -21.55 6.01
C GLY A 166 -10.98 -20.95 6.85
N ILE A 167 -10.09 -21.76 7.44
CA ILE A 167 -8.93 -21.28 8.21
C ILE A 167 -7.65 -21.89 7.68
N ALA A 168 -6.73 -21.03 7.26
CA ALA A 168 -5.40 -21.40 6.79
C ALA A 168 -4.33 -20.84 7.73
N ARG A 169 -3.23 -21.59 7.91
CA ARG A 169 -2.08 -21.18 8.72
C ARG A 169 -0.79 -21.39 7.96
N TRP A 170 0.12 -20.44 8.10
CA TRP A 170 1.49 -20.53 7.64
C TRP A 170 2.41 -20.45 8.84
N THR A 171 3.46 -21.27 8.82
CA THR A 171 4.48 -21.29 9.87
C THR A 171 5.86 -21.24 9.23
N LEU A 172 6.74 -20.40 9.75
CA LEU A 172 8.15 -20.36 9.32
C LEU A 172 8.82 -21.67 9.67
N THR A 173 9.57 -22.23 8.72
CA THR A 173 10.37 -23.45 8.87
C THR A 173 11.83 -23.15 9.20
N ALA A 174 12.28 -21.91 8.93
CA ALA A 174 13.59 -21.39 9.31
C ALA A 174 13.45 -19.94 9.80
N PRO A 175 14.41 -19.43 10.61
CA PRO A 175 14.45 -18.03 10.98
C PRO A 175 14.61 -17.10 9.77
N LEU A 176 14.03 -15.90 9.82
CA LEU A 176 14.25 -14.84 8.84
C LEU A 176 15.40 -13.94 9.29
N ALA A 177 16.30 -13.59 8.39
CA ALA A 177 17.35 -12.61 8.64
C ALA A 177 16.79 -11.17 8.74
N PRO A 178 17.54 -10.20 9.31
CA PRO A 178 17.15 -8.81 9.28
C PRO A 178 16.84 -8.34 7.84
N GLY A 179 15.72 -7.64 7.67
CA GLY A 179 15.27 -7.17 6.36
C GLY A 179 14.49 -8.20 5.53
N GLU A 180 14.33 -9.43 6.02
CA GLU A 180 13.50 -10.45 5.40
C GLU A 180 12.08 -10.43 5.98
N GLY A 181 11.13 -10.94 5.19
CA GLY A 181 9.72 -11.02 5.55
C GLY A 181 9.04 -12.30 5.05
N LEU A 182 7.76 -12.41 5.37
CA LEU A 182 6.88 -13.49 4.90
C LEU A 182 5.69 -12.89 4.17
N THR A 183 5.55 -13.21 2.90
CA THR A 183 4.36 -12.96 2.10
C THR A 183 3.58 -14.25 1.96
N ILE A 184 2.28 -14.18 2.19
CA ILE A 184 1.35 -15.30 2.02
C ILE A 184 0.41 -15.03 0.85
N ALA A 185 -0.01 -16.08 0.16
CA ALA A 185 -1.10 -16.03 -0.80
C ALA A 185 -2.17 -17.07 -0.42
N LEU A 186 -3.41 -16.62 -0.32
CA LEU A 186 -4.58 -17.44 -0.06
C LEU A 186 -5.60 -17.23 -1.16
N GLY A 187 -5.72 -18.21 -2.06
CA GLY A 187 -6.80 -18.27 -3.04
C GLY A 187 -8.02 -18.97 -2.47
N PHE A 188 -9.22 -18.42 -2.71
CA PHE A 188 -10.48 -18.97 -2.24
C PHE A 188 -11.62 -18.74 -3.25
N PRO A 189 -12.75 -19.48 -3.16
CA PRO A 189 -13.87 -19.35 -4.10
C PRO A 189 -14.49 -17.96 -4.08
N LYS A 190 -15.02 -17.57 -5.23
CA LYS A 190 -15.78 -16.31 -5.38
C LYS A 190 -17.08 -16.31 -4.58
N GLY A 191 -17.54 -15.10 -4.25
CA GLY A 191 -18.82 -14.89 -3.59
C GLY A 191 -18.76 -14.89 -2.07
N LEU A 192 -17.59 -15.11 -1.47
CA LEU A 192 -17.39 -14.97 -0.03
C LEU A 192 -17.18 -13.51 0.37
N VAL A 193 -16.63 -12.73 -0.53
CA VAL A 193 -16.34 -11.31 -0.35
C VAL A 193 -17.03 -10.51 -1.45
N VAL A 194 -17.59 -9.37 -1.08
CA VAL A 194 -18.21 -8.46 -2.05
C VAL A 194 -17.12 -7.82 -2.92
N ALA A 195 -17.13 -8.16 -4.20
CA ALA A 195 -16.20 -7.56 -5.14
C ALA A 195 -16.56 -6.09 -5.40
N PRO A 196 -15.56 -5.19 -5.52
CA PRO A 196 -15.82 -3.79 -5.82
C PRO A 196 -16.46 -3.62 -7.20
N THR A 197 -17.44 -2.75 -7.27
CA THR A 197 -18.14 -2.39 -8.51
C THR A 197 -17.20 -1.68 -9.49
N ARG A 198 -17.59 -1.62 -10.77
CA ARG A 198 -16.83 -0.84 -11.76
C ARG A 198 -16.74 0.65 -11.40
N ALA A 199 -17.83 1.21 -10.85
CA ALA A 199 -17.87 2.61 -10.43
C ALA A 199 -16.88 2.89 -9.28
N GLU A 200 -16.82 2.02 -8.28
CA GLU A 200 -15.86 2.12 -7.18
C GLU A 200 -14.41 2.03 -7.68
N ARG A 201 -14.10 1.06 -8.57
CA ARG A 201 -12.75 0.92 -9.15
C ARG A 201 -12.33 2.17 -9.92
N VAL A 202 -13.23 2.74 -10.72
CA VAL A 202 -12.98 3.99 -11.45
C VAL A 202 -12.79 5.15 -10.46
N GLY A 203 -13.64 5.25 -9.44
CA GLY A 203 -13.52 6.25 -8.38
C GLY A 203 -12.17 6.19 -7.69
N TRP A 204 -11.73 5.00 -7.28
CA TRP A 204 -10.40 4.78 -6.69
C TRP A 204 -9.26 5.17 -7.62
N LEU A 205 -9.32 4.76 -8.90
CA LEU A 205 -8.30 5.12 -9.89
C LEU A 205 -8.16 6.64 -10.03
N LEU A 206 -9.27 7.35 -10.12
CA LEU A 206 -9.28 8.80 -10.22
C LEU A 206 -8.75 9.47 -8.95
N GLN A 207 -9.18 8.99 -7.78
CA GLN A 207 -8.77 9.53 -6.48
C GLN A 207 -7.27 9.32 -6.24
N ASP A 208 -6.76 8.11 -6.47
CA ASP A 208 -5.38 7.74 -6.22
C ASP A 208 -4.41 8.46 -7.18
N ASN A 209 -4.88 8.78 -8.40
CA ASN A 209 -4.09 9.43 -9.45
C ASN A 209 -4.50 10.89 -9.71
N ARG A 210 -5.15 11.56 -8.74
CA ARG A 210 -5.65 12.95 -8.87
C ARG A 210 -4.58 13.95 -9.33
N GLY A 211 -3.33 13.79 -8.92
CA GLY A 211 -2.24 14.65 -9.35
C GLY A 211 -2.00 14.61 -10.87
N LEU A 212 -2.02 13.41 -11.46
CA LEU A 212 -1.92 13.22 -12.90
C LEU A 212 -3.13 13.84 -13.63
N LEU A 213 -4.33 13.66 -13.09
CA LEU A 213 -5.56 14.23 -13.68
C LEU A 213 -5.50 15.75 -13.69
N VAL A 214 -5.10 16.38 -12.58
CA VAL A 214 -4.93 17.85 -12.51
C VAL A 214 -3.91 18.31 -13.55
N ALA A 215 -2.77 17.63 -13.67
CA ALA A 215 -1.74 17.95 -14.66
C ALA A 215 -2.29 17.86 -16.11
N LEU A 216 -3.03 16.80 -16.43
CA LEU A 216 -3.63 16.62 -17.75
C LEU A 216 -4.68 17.69 -18.06
N VAL A 217 -5.55 18.03 -17.10
CA VAL A 217 -6.56 19.09 -17.27
C VAL A 217 -5.88 20.44 -17.48
N THR A 218 -4.88 20.77 -16.66
CA THR A 218 -4.13 22.03 -16.77
C THR A 218 -3.42 22.13 -18.13
N MET A 219 -2.79 21.04 -18.58
CA MET A 219 -2.15 20.98 -19.89
C MET A 219 -3.18 21.16 -21.04
N GLY A 220 -4.35 20.51 -20.93
CA GLY A 220 -5.43 20.67 -21.89
C GLY A 220 -5.95 22.12 -21.98
N LEU A 221 -6.13 22.77 -20.84
CA LEU A 221 -6.53 24.18 -20.78
C LEU A 221 -5.45 25.09 -21.39
N LEU A 222 -4.19 24.83 -21.10
CA LEU A 222 -3.08 25.58 -21.67
C LEU A 222 -3.02 25.43 -23.20
N LEU A 223 -3.15 24.21 -23.71
CA LEU A 223 -3.20 23.95 -25.15
C LEU A 223 -4.40 24.62 -25.80
N ALA A 224 -5.58 24.54 -25.19
CA ALA A 224 -6.77 25.21 -25.67
C ALA A 224 -6.58 26.73 -25.73
N TRP A 225 -5.97 27.32 -24.69
CA TRP A 225 -5.61 28.74 -24.65
C TRP A 225 -4.60 29.11 -25.73
N CYS A 226 -3.55 28.30 -25.94
CA CYS A 226 -2.58 28.52 -27.01
C CYS A 226 -3.23 28.49 -28.41
N VAL A 227 -4.10 27.50 -28.67
CA VAL A 227 -4.84 27.39 -29.93
C VAL A 227 -5.78 28.61 -30.12
N TRP A 228 -6.50 29.03 -29.06
CA TRP A 228 -7.33 30.18 -29.11
C TRP A 228 -6.52 31.46 -29.42
N ARG A 229 -5.41 31.69 -28.73
CA ARG A 229 -4.49 32.82 -28.98
C ARG A 229 -3.93 32.80 -30.39
N TRP A 230 -3.50 31.62 -30.88
CA TRP A 230 -3.01 31.47 -32.24
C TRP A 230 -4.09 31.83 -33.27
N ARG A 231 -5.32 31.38 -33.08
CA ARG A 231 -6.44 31.74 -33.96
C ARG A 231 -6.81 33.20 -33.91
N ALA A 232 -6.70 33.84 -32.75
CA ALA A 232 -7.11 35.23 -32.57
C ALA A 232 -6.07 36.24 -33.06
N VAL A 233 -4.77 35.95 -32.89
CA VAL A 233 -3.69 36.93 -33.11
C VAL A 233 -2.53 36.39 -33.94
N GLY A 234 -2.36 35.06 -33.98
CA GLY A 234 -1.18 34.43 -34.57
C GLY A 234 -1.38 33.93 -36.01
N ARG A 235 -2.56 34.09 -36.62
CA ARG A 235 -2.72 33.76 -38.03
C ARG A 235 -2.10 34.85 -38.86
N ASP A 236 -1.21 34.50 -39.76
CA ASP A 236 -0.70 35.41 -40.76
C ASP A 236 -1.85 35.95 -41.59
N PRO A 237 -1.86 37.25 -41.90
CA PRO A 237 -2.84 37.80 -42.83
C PRO A 237 -2.77 37.08 -44.17
N GLU A 238 -3.92 36.97 -44.84
CA GLU A 238 -3.93 36.38 -46.20
C GLU A 238 -2.86 37.07 -47.05
N ALA A 239 -2.12 36.28 -47.81
CA ALA A 239 -1.04 36.75 -48.68
C ALA A 239 -1.60 37.81 -49.64
N GLY A 240 -1.42 39.08 -49.30
CA GLY A 240 -1.72 40.18 -50.15
C GLY A 240 -0.66 40.39 -51.20
N VAL A 241 -1.02 41.10 -52.28
CA VAL A 241 -0.06 41.50 -53.33
C VAL A 241 0.98 42.44 -52.70
N ILE A 242 2.21 42.02 -52.62
CA ILE A 242 3.33 42.87 -52.17
C ILE A 242 3.66 43.83 -53.31
N ILE A 243 3.17 45.07 -53.21
CA ILE A 243 3.59 46.13 -54.13
C ILE A 243 4.85 46.76 -53.61
N ALA A 244 5.96 46.56 -54.33
CA ALA A 244 7.20 47.21 -53.98
C ALA A 244 7.06 48.73 -54.10
N ARG A 245 7.16 49.45 -52.96
CA ARG A 245 7.21 50.89 -52.94
C ARG A 245 8.67 51.36 -52.95
N TYR A 246 9.09 51.95 -54.03
CA TYR A 246 10.46 52.46 -54.18
C TYR A 246 10.62 53.92 -53.66
N GLN A 247 9.56 54.48 -53.09
CA GLN A 247 9.64 55.81 -52.48
C GLN A 247 9.58 55.69 -50.95
N PRO A 248 10.42 56.45 -50.23
CA PRO A 248 10.35 56.51 -48.78
C PRO A 248 8.99 57.00 -48.31
N PRO A 249 8.50 56.55 -47.11
CA PRO A 249 7.28 57.09 -46.52
C PRO A 249 7.36 58.58 -46.38
N ALA A 250 6.28 59.30 -46.71
CA ALA A 250 6.22 60.77 -46.78
C ALA A 250 6.51 61.49 -45.44
N ASP A 251 6.48 60.75 -44.33
CA ASP A 251 6.65 61.22 -42.94
C ASP A 251 8.01 60.88 -42.31
N ARG A 252 8.98 60.33 -43.08
CA ARG A 252 10.34 60.12 -42.61
C ARG A 252 11.32 60.86 -43.49
N SER A 253 11.92 61.93 -42.93
CA SER A 253 13.09 62.59 -43.54
C SER A 253 14.27 61.66 -43.55
N PRO A 254 15.00 61.50 -44.65
CA PRO A 254 16.31 60.81 -44.62
C PRO A 254 17.24 61.61 -43.72
N GLY A 255 17.67 61.01 -42.59
CA GLY A 255 18.73 61.52 -41.72
C GLY A 255 20.11 61.27 -42.31
#